data_c6db0f2fec0119837c78e8e4fc26bd24
#
_entry.id   c6db0f2fec0119837c78e8e4fc26bd24
#
_cell.length_a   1.000
_cell.length_b   1.000
_cell.length_c   1.000
_cell.angle_alpha   90.00
_cell.angle_beta   90.00
_cell.angle_gamma   90.00
#
_symmetry.space_group_name_H-M   'P 1'
#
loop_
_entity.id
_entity.type
_entity.pdbx_description
1 polymer ?
#
loop_
_entity_poly.entity_id
_entity_poly.type
_entity_poly.pdbx_seq_one_letter_code
_entity_poly.pdbx_strand_id
1 'polypeptide(L)'
;MKSLLILSASLLFLSCKGEPDDNSPADSGPVDSSPVDISSNVIIETSMGAIKIKLHSETAPITVANFLDYVDQEHFDGTIFHRVMSNFMIQGGGFELKNDVPTEKKTGDGIQNESARTKKNLRGTLAMARTSDPHSATAQFFINVVDNPNLDYPKNGGGYAVFGEVTEGMEVVNKIKMVEVGTGYLNSLTPDGRVASGPHQNVPLIDPVIIKSIRQEPKS
;
A
#
# COMPACT_ATOMS: atom_id res chain seq x y z
N MET A 1 -40.56 42.59 45.02
CA MET A 1 -41.49 42.19 46.15
C MET A 1 -41.47 40.70 46.27
N LYS A 2 -41.01 40.23 47.46
CA LYS A 2 -41.41 38.99 48.19
C LYS A 2 -41.23 37.66 47.41
N SER A 3 -40.62 36.61 47.89
CA SER A 3 -40.29 36.22 49.25
C SER A 3 -39.33 35.03 49.21
N LEU A 4 -38.43 35.02 50.11
CA LEU A 4 -37.53 34.01 50.60
C LEU A 4 -38.31 32.86 51.26
N LEU A 5 -37.96 31.60 50.99
CA LEU A 5 -38.28 30.50 51.91
C LEU A 5 -37.12 29.49 51.95
N ILE A 6 -36.44 29.57 53.06
CA ILE A 6 -35.46 28.61 53.54
C ILE A 6 -36.21 27.44 54.18
N LEU A 7 -35.90 26.22 53.84
CA LEU A 7 -36.25 25.07 54.69
C LEU A 7 -35.07 24.12 54.83
N SER A 8 -34.56 24.08 56.02
CA SER A 8 -33.55 23.13 56.52
C SER A 8 -34.23 21.83 56.94
N ALA A 9 -33.64 20.68 56.68
CA ALA A 9 -33.82 19.48 57.52
C ALA A 9 -32.75 18.43 57.17
N SER A 10 -31.85 18.26 58.05
CA SER A 10 -31.54 17.08 58.88
C SER A 10 -30.80 15.94 58.19
N LEU A 11 -29.57 15.82 58.67
CA LEU A 11 -28.64 14.69 58.59
C LEU A 11 -29.33 13.41 59.11
N LEU A 12 -29.21 12.33 58.33
CA LEU A 12 -29.27 10.96 58.80
C LEU A 12 -28.06 10.20 58.27
N PHE A 13 -27.12 9.93 59.19
CA PHE A 13 -26.02 9.00 58.93
C PHE A 13 -26.59 7.58 58.95
N LEU A 14 -26.51 6.89 57.83
CA LEU A 14 -26.66 5.44 57.76
C LEU A 14 -25.33 4.83 57.35
N SER A 15 -24.65 4.24 58.31
CA SER A 15 -23.42 3.49 58.15
C SER A 15 -23.76 2.17 57.44
N CYS A 16 -23.41 2.00 56.18
CA CYS A 16 -23.31 0.70 55.52
C CYS A 16 -21.85 0.36 55.36
N LYS A 17 -21.41 -0.72 56.01
CA LYS A 17 -20.15 -1.42 55.72
C LYS A 17 -20.22 -1.93 54.27
N GLY A 18 -19.40 -1.37 53.40
CA GLY A 18 -19.12 -1.93 52.10
C GLY A 18 -17.97 -2.93 52.19
N GLU A 19 -18.19 -4.11 51.68
CA GLU A 19 -17.17 -5.12 51.41
C GLU A 19 -16.19 -4.56 50.37
N PRO A 20 -14.90 -4.98 50.36
CA PRO A 20 -13.95 -4.55 49.35
C PRO A 20 -14.25 -5.24 48.03
N ASP A 21 -14.68 -4.49 47.01
CA ASP A 21 -14.69 -4.94 45.62
C ASP A 21 -13.26 -5.17 45.16
N ASP A 22 -12.91 -6.45 45.05
CA ASP A 22 -11.71 -6.94 44.41
C ASP A 22 -11.87 -6.77 42.86
N ASN A 23 -11.64 -5.56 42.40
CA ASN A 23 -11.55 -5.25 40.96
C ASN A 23 -10.08 -4.97 40.62
N SER A 24 -9.23 -5.99 40.80
CA SER A 24 -7.90 -6.00 40.22
C SER A 24 -8.03 -5.90 38.71
N PRO A 25 -7.38 -4.91 38.05
CA PRO A 25 -7.28 -4.92 36.62
C PRO A 25 -6.49 -6.17 36.17
N ALA A 26 -7.07 -6.93 35.24
CA ALA A 26 -6.43 -8.07 34.62
C ALA A 26 -5.01 -7.71 34.25
N ASP A 27 -4.07 -8.47 34.75
CA ASP A 27 -2.66 -8.49 34.33
C ASP A 27 -2.61 -8.68 32.82
N SER A 28 -2.42 -7.58 32.08
CA SER A 28 -2.03 -7.62 30.69
C SER A 28 -0.57 -8.08 30.69
N GLY A 29 -0.38 -9.39 30.55
CA GLY A 29 0.94 -9.98 30.36
C GLY A 29 1.74 -9.19 29.33
N PRO A 30 3.09 -9.24 29.41
CA PRO A 30 3.94 -8.46 28.52
C PRO A 30 3.56 -8.78 27.09
N VAL A 31 3.10 -7.77 26.33
CA VAL A 31 3.01 -7.86 24.88
C VAL A 31 4.40 -8.20 24.40
N ASP A 32 4.56 -9.39 23.83
CA ASP A 32 5.78 -9.82 23.18
C ASP A 32 6.10 -8.82 22.06
N SER A 33 6.97 -7.88 22.37
CA SER A 33 7.50 -6.90 21.44
C SER A 33 8.73 -7.44 20.71
N SER A 34 8.82 -8.77 20.57
CA SER A 34 9.81 -9.36 19.65
C SER A 34 9.59 -8.72 18.27
N PRO A 35 10.62 -8.19 17.62
CA PRO A 35 10.49 -7.70 16.26
C PRO A 35 9.92 -8.85 15.44
N VAL A 36 8.74 -8.67 14.86
CA VAL A 36 8.23 -9.60 13.87
C VAL A 36 9.31 -9.59 12.80
N ASP A 37 10.07 -10.67 12.72
CA ASP A 37 11.13 -10.84 11.73
C ASP A 37 10.43 -11.06 10.38
N ILE A 38 10.03 -9.93 9.78
CA ILE A 38 9.33 -9.88 8.50
C ILE A 38 10.28 -10.40 7.44
N SER A 39 9.86 -11.42 6.69
CA SER A 39 10.61 -11.83 5.50
C SER A 39 10.84 -10.60 4.62
N SER A 40 12.10 -10.29 4.33
CA SER A 40 12.44 -9.15 3.46
C SER A 40 12.18 -9.43 1.99
N ASN A 41 11.62 -10.60 1.65
CA ASN A 41 11.39 -11.04 0.27
C ASN A 41 9.91 -11.32 0.03
N VAL A 42 9.44 -10.96 -1.16
CA VAL A 42 8.11 -11.33 -1.67
C VAL A 42 8.21 -11.93 -3.06
N ILE A 43 7.24 -12.78 -3.41
CA ILE A 43 7.08 -13.34 -4.74
C ILE A 43 5.83 -12.73 -5.35
N ILE A 44 5.97 -12.12 -6.53
CA ILE A 44 4.87 -11.65 -7.38
C ILE A 44 4.62 -12.73 -8.43
N GLU A 45 3.54 -13.50 -8.27
CA GLU A 45 3.09 -14.45 -9.27
C GLU A 45 2.26 -13.75 -10.33
N THR A 46 2.67 -13.82 -11.59
CA THR A 46 1.95 -13.19 -12.70
C THR A 46 1.45 -14.23 -13.71
N SER A 47 0.61 -13.80 -14.65
CA SER A 47 0.22 -14.63 -15.80
C SER A 47 1.40 -14.96 -16.74
N MET A 48 2.53 -14.23 -16.62
CA MET A 48 3.74 -14.41 -17.44
C MET A 48 4.92 -15.05 -16.70
N GLY A 49 4.76 -15.38 -15.40
CA GLY A 49 5.79 -15.99 -14.55
C GLY A 49 5.97 -15.27 -13.22
N ALA A 50 6.87 -15.79 -12.40
CA ALA A 50 7.18 -15.25 -11.08
C ALA A 50 8.28 -14.18 -11.13
N ILE A 51 8.18 -13.20 -10.23
CA ILE A 51 9.17 -12.14 -10.00
C ILE A 51 9.46 -12.13 -8.50
N LYS A 52 10.72 -12.36 -8.09
CA LYS A 52 11.12 -12.26 -6.70
C LYS A 52 11.67 -10.86 -6.40
N ILE A 53 11.22 -10.31 -5.30
CA ILE A 53 11.58 -8.96 -4.85
C ILE A 53 12.18 -9.04 -3.46
N LYS A 54 13.34 -8.43 -3.27
CA LYS A 54 13.90 -8.11 -1.96
C LYS A 54 13.40 -6.73 -1.54
N LEU A 55 12.73 -6.65 -0.40
CA LEU A 55 12.26 -5.38 0.16
C LEU A 55 13.35 -4.67 0.96
N HIS A 56 13.31 -3.34 1.01
CA HIS A 56 14.31 -2.47 1.64
C HIS A 56 13.75 -1.82 2.91
N SER A 57 13.37 -2.62 3.91
CA SER A 57 12.76 -2.14 5.16
C SER A 57 13.66 -1.19 5.96
N GLU A 58 14.98 -1.25 5.83
CA GLU A 58 15.90 -0.32 6.51
C GLU A 58 15.83 1.11 5.94
N THR A 59 15.65 1.27 4.64
CA THR A 59 15.64 2.58 3.97
C THR A 59 14.23 3.10 3.66
N ALA A 60 13.23 2.23 3.62
CA ALA A 60 11.84 2.54 3.32
C ALA A 60 10.86 1.82 4.27
N PRO A 61 11.00 1.96 5.60
CA PRO A 61 10.21 1.18 6.56
C PRO A 61 8.71 1.43 6.47
N ILE A 62 8.26 2.68 6.29
CA ILE A 62 6.83 3.02 6.18
C ILE A 62 6.27 2.43 4.88
N THR A 63 7.00 2.56 3.79
CA THR A 63 6.59 2.07 2.48
C THR A 63 6.51 0.55 2.45
N VAL A 64 7.51 -0.14 3.02
CA VAL A 64 7.53 -1.61 3.10
C VAL A 64 6.40 -2.11 3.99
N ALA A 65 6.17 -1.52 5.16
CA ALA A 65 5.07 -1.90 6.04
C ALA A 65 3.72 -1.76 5.33
N ASN A 66 3.45 -0.60 4.72
CA ASN A 66 2.23 -0.37 3.94
C ASN A 66 2.06 -1.39 2.80
N PHE A 67 3.13 -1.70 2.07
CA PHE A 67 3.05 -2.69 0.98
C PHE A 67 2.73 -4.09 1.51
N LEU A 68 3.36 -4.50 2.62
CA LEU A 68 3.10 -5.79 3.25
C LEU A 68 1.69 -5.88 3.84
N ASP A 69 1.15 -4.79 4.39
CA ASP A 69 -0.26 -4.74 4.84
C ASP A 69 -1.23 -5.05 3.68
N TYR A 70 -0.97 -4.54 2.48
CA TYR A 70 -1.74 -4.88 1.28
C TYR A 70 -1.49 -6.30 0.79
N VAL A 71 -0.28 -6.84 0.96
CA VAL A 71 0.05 -8.26 0.66
C VAL A 71 -0.75 -9.19 1.57
N ASP A 72 -0.78 -8.91 2.87
CA ASP A 72 -1.47 -9.72 3.87
C ASP A 72 -3.00 -9.66 3.72
N GLN A 73 -3.53 -8.55 3.19
CA GLN A 73 -4.94 -8.40 2.83
C GLN A 73 -5.29 -9.02 1.45
N GLU A 74 -4.33 -9.67 0.77
CA GLU A 74 -4.49 -10.20 -0.59
C GLU A 74 -5.00 -9.14 -1.60
N HIS A 75 -4.74 -7.87 -1.32
CA HIS A 75 -5.21 -6.75 -2.15
C HIS A 75 -4.77 -6.87 -3.60
N PHE A 76 -3.56 -7.39 -3.84
CA PHE A 76 -2.97 -7.48 -5.17
C PHE A 76 -3.52 -8.62 -6.03
N ASP A 77 -4.25 -9.57 -5.42
CA ASP A 77 -4.77 -10.74 -6.13
C ASP A 77 -5.77 -10.33 -7.19
N GLY A 78 -5.52 -10.79 -8.42
CA GLY A 78 -6.31 -10.44 -9.59
C GLY A 78 -6.11 -9.03 -10.14
N THR A 79 -5.20 -8.24 -9.54
CA THR A 79 -4.84 -6.93 -10.13
C THR A 79 -4.00 -7.11 -11.39
N ILE A 80 -3.84 -6.04 -12.15
CA ILE A 80 -3.15 -6.06 -13.45
C ILE A 80 -2.01 -5.04 -13.49
N PHE A 81 -1.05 -5.26 -14.37
CA PHE A 81 -0.18 -4.19 -14.86
C PHE A 81 -0.96 -3.32 -15.84
N HIS A 82 -1.61 -2.28 -15.32
CA HIS A 82 -2.53 -1.42 -16.08
C HIS A 82 -1.83 -0.35 -16.93
N ARG A 83 -0.54 -0.10 -16.69
CA ARG A 83 0.27 0.86 -17.46
C ARG A 83 1.64 0.28 -17.72
N VAL A 84 1.98 0.14 -18.99
CA VAL A 84 3.25 -0.46 -19.45
C VAL A 84 3.96 0.47 -20.43
N MET A 85 5.19 0.85 -20.11
CA MET A 85 6.02 1.71 -20.94
C MET A 85 7.40 1.07 -21.12
N SER A 86 7.68 0.53 -22.29
CA SER A 86 8.85 -0.33 -22.59
C SER A 86 10.21 0.32 -22.29
N ASN A 87 10.30 1.65 -22.33
CA ASN A 87 11.51 2.43 -22.05
C ASN A 87 11.39 3.28 -20.77
N PHE A 88 10.54 2.87 -19.83
CA PHE A 88 10.33 3.60 -18.57
C PHE A 88 10.05 2.63 -17.42
N MET A 89 8.82 2.14 -17.27
CA MET A 89 8.42 1.28 -16.16
C MET A 89 7.17 0.45 -16.50
N ILE A 90 6.89 -0.56 -15.69
CA ILE A 90 5.61 -1.27 -15.66
C ILE A 90 4.92 -0.99 -14.32
N GLN A 91 3.67 -0.51 -14.35
CA GLN A 91 2.91 -0.10 -13.16
C GLN A 91 1.70 -0.99 -12.95
N GLY A 92 1.51 -1.46 -11.72
CA GLY A 92 0.43 -2.37 -11.35
C GLY A 92 -0.05 -2.18 -9.92
N GLY A 93 -0.87 -3.12 -9.45
CA GLY A 93 -1.32 -3.23 -8.05
C GLY A 93 -2.52 -2.38 -7.66
N GLY A 94 -3.10 -1.59 -8.58
CA GLY A 94 -4.23 -0.71 -8.25
C GLY A 94 -5.53 -1.04 -8.97
N PHE A 95 -5.49 -1.77 -10.07
CA PHE A 95 -6.64 -2.04 -10.92
C PHE A 95 -6.86 -3.54 -11.09
N GLU A 96 -8.11 -3.97 -11.02
CA GLU A 96 -8.58 -5.32 -11.36
C GLU A 96 -9.50 -5.27 -12.57
N LEU A 97 -9.70 -6.39 -13.27
CA LEU A 97 -10.67 -6.45 -14.37
C LEU A 97 -12.09 -6.68 -13.84
N LYS A 98 -13.01 -5.76 -14.15
CA LYS A 98 -14.44 -5.92 -13.93
C LYS A 98 -15.16 -5.81 -15.27
N ASN A 99 -15.75 -6.91 -15.72
CA ASN A 99 -16.37 -6.99 -17.07
C ASN A 99 -15.40 -6.50 -18.16
N ASP A 100 -14.16 -7.00 -18.13
CA ASP A 100 -13.05 -6.65 -19.02
C ASP A 100 -12.61 -5.18 -19.01
N VAL A 101 -13.11 -4.38 -18.05
CA VAL A 101 -12.68 -2.99 -17.86
C VAL A 101 -11.80 -2.88 -16.62
N PRO A 102 -10.55 -2.38 -16.74
CA PRO A 102 -9.72 -2.11 -15.59
C PRO A 102 -10.41 -1.13 -14.64
N THR A 103 -10.69 -1.59 -13.43
CA THR A 103 -11.40 -0.83 -12.40
C THR A 103 -10.54 -0.72 -11.15
N GLU A 104 -10.38 0.49 -10.63
CA GLU A 104 -9.53 0.76 -9.49
C GLU A 104 -10.09 0.12 -8.21
N LYS A 105 -9.23 -0.56 -7.46
CA LYS A 105 -9.56 -1.11 -6.14
C LYS A 105 -9.46 -0.01 -5.09
N LYS A 106 -10.33 -0.06 -4.09
CA LYS A 106 -10.28 0.87 -2.96
C LYS A 106 -9.02 0.64 -2.14
N THR A 107 -8.43 1.73 -1.67
CA THR A 107 -7.25 1.74 -0.80
C THR A 107 -7.50 2.58 0.45
N GLY A 108 -6.60 2.46 1.42
CA GLY A 108 -6.56 3.35 2.59
C GLY A 108 -5.98 4.72 2.26
N ASP A 109 -5.60 5.45 3.30
CA ASP A 109 -4.98 6.78 3.19
C ASP A 109 -3.56 6.70 2.61
N GLY A 110 -3.09 7.82 2.06
CA GLY A 110 -1.73 7.95 1.55
C GLY A 110 -0.68 7.93 2.65
N ILE A 111 0.51 7.41 2.33
CA ILE A 111 1.63 7.32 3.26
C ILE A 111 2.67 8.42 3.04
N GLN A 112 3.49 8.68 4.05
CA GLN A 112 4.63 9.58 3.94
C GLN A 112 5.63 9.09 2.89
N ASN A 113 6.05 10.01 2.00
CA ASN A 113 7.06 9.71 0.98
C ASN A 113 8.46 9.63 1.61
N GLU A 114 9.10 8.48 1.45
CA GLU A 114 10.46 8.24 1.98
C GLU A 114 11.57 8.40 0.93
N SER A 115 11.25 8.87 -0.29
CA SER A 115 12.18 8.94 -1.43
C SER A 115 13.53 9.64 -1.12
N ALA A 116 13.57 10.58 -0.18
CA ALA A 116 14.79 11.28 0.23
C ALA A 116 15.83 10.36 0.88
N ARG A 117 15.42 9.19 1.41
CA ARG A 117 16.25 8.23 2.13
C ARG A 117 16.45 6.94 1.34
N THR A 118 15.70 6.73 0.27
CA THR A 118 15.69 5.46 -0.45
C THR A 118 16.76 5.40 -1.53
N LYS A 119 16.95 4.20 -2.08
CA LYS A 119 17.80 3.98 -3.25
C LYS A 119 17.27 4.75 -4.46
N LYS A 120 18.08 4.83 -5.51
CA LYS A 120 17.72 5.46 -6.78
C LYS A 120 16.81 4.55 -7.61
N ASN A 121 16.03 5.17 -8.50
CA ASN A 121 15.16 4.49 -9.45
C ASN A 121 15.97 3.90 -10.61
N LEU A 122 16.76 2.88 -10.32
CA LEU A 122 17.53 2.13 -11.29
C LEU A 122 16.72 1.00 -11.90
N ARG A 123 17.15 0.48 -13.05
CA ARG A 123 16.51 -0.70 -13.65
C ARG A 123 16.43 -1.87 -12.65
N GLY A 124 15.25 -2.47 -12.55
CA GLY A 124 14.97 -3.58 -11.64
C GLY A 124 14.51 -3.15 -10.24
N THR A 125 14.51 -1.85 -9.92
CA THR A 125 13.98 -1.39 -8.62
C THR A 125 12.47 -1.27 -8.63
N LEU A 126 11.87 -1.54 -7.47
CA LEU A 126 10.44 -1.40 -7.16
C LEU A 126 10.21 -0.09 -6.42
N ALA A 127 9.30 0.74 -6.90
CA ALA A 127 8.98 2.04 -6.28
C ALA A 127 7.46 2.28 -6.22
N MET A 128 7.05 3.13 -5.26
CA MET A 128 5.62 3.49 -5.08
C MET A 128 5.16 4.49 -6.13
N ALA A 129 4.03 4.17 -6.75
CA ALA A 129 3.30 5.14 -7.55
C ALA A 129 2.50 6.09 -6.65
N ARG A 130 2.30 7.32 -7.11
CA ARG A 130 1.57 8.38 -6.38
C ARG A 130 0.99 9.42 -7.35
N THR A 131 0.11 10.26 -6.86
CA THR A 131 -0.38 11.44 -7.57
C THR A 131 0.64 12.59 -7.53
N SER A 132 0.23 13.80 -7.85
CA SER A 132 1.07 15.00 -7.69
C SER A 132 1.39 15.33 -6.23
N ASP A 133 0.55 14.90 -5.28
CA ASP A 133 0.85 14.99 -3.85
C ASP A 133 1.94 13.96 -3.50
N PRO A 134 3.08 14.38 -2.93
CA PRO A 134 4.16 13.47 -2.57
C PRO A 134 3.75 12.41 -1.53
N HIS A 135 2.74 12.67 -0.71
CA HIS A 135 2.27 11.80 0.38
C HIS A 135 1.00 10.99 0.02
N SER A 136 0.70 10.83 -1.27
CA SER A 136 -0.51 10.16 -1.74
C SER A 136 -0.33 8.70 -2.17
N ALA A 137 0.85 8.10 -1.96
CA ALA A 137 1.09 6.70 -2.29
C ALA A 137 0.23 5.78 -1.42
N THR A 138 -0.43 4.79 -2.04
CA THR A 138 -1.26 3.79 -1.34
C THR A 138 -0.80 2.37 -1.69
N ALA A 139 -1.45 1.69 -2.64
CA ALA A 139 -1.12 0.31 -3.04
C ALA A 139 -0.34 0.22 -4.36
N GLN A 140 -0.52 1.19 -5.27
CA GLN A 140 0.07 1.07 -6.60
C GLN A 140 1.60 1.19 -6.57
N PHE A 141 2.26 0.31 -7.30
CA PHE A 141 3.71 0.27 -7.44
C PHE A 141 4.14 0.18 -8.90
N PHE A 142 5.41 0.43 -9.16
CA PHE A 142 5.99 0.18 -10.47
C PHE A 142 7.38 -0.46 -10.37
N ILE A 143 7.75 -1.21 -11.41
CA ILE A 143 9.09 -1.77 -11.58
C ILE A 143 9.78 -0.97 -12.70
N ASN A 144 10.93 -0.41 -12.41
CA ASN A 144 11.75 0.31 -13.37
C ASN A 144 12.35 -0.65 -14.41
N VAL A 145 12.08 -0.45 -15.70
CA VAL A 145 12.65 -1.30 -16.77
C VAL A 145 13.89 -0.72 -17.41
N VAL A 146 14.21 0.52 -17.05
CA VAL A 146 15.46 1.25 -17.34
C VAL A 146 15.81 2.11 -16.14
N ASP A 147 16.99 2.76 -16.15
CA ASP A 147 17.36 3.75 -15.14
C ASP A 147 16.54 5.04 -15.34
N ASN A 148 15.87 5.49 -14.30
CA ASN A 148 14.96 6.64 -14.32
C ASN A 148 15.40 7.74 -13.33
N PRO A 149 16.53 8.42 -13.55
CA PRO A 149 17.08 9.40 -12.61
C PRO A 149 16.18 10.63 -12.41
N ASN A 150 15.18 10.84 -13.26
CA ASN A 150 14.18 11.91 -13.08
C ASN A 150 13.14 11.57 -12.00
N LEU A 151 13.04 10.31 -11.58
CA LEU A 151 12.17 9.88 -10.48
C LEU A 151 12.86 9.97 -9.11
N ASP A 152 14.16 10.25 -9.07
CA ASP A 152 14.92 10.38 -7.84
C ASP A 152 14.63 11.70 -7.11
N TYR A 153 14.67 11.65 -5.77
CA TYR A 153 14.61 12.85 -4.94
C TYR A 153 15.78 13.81 -5.29
N PRO A 154 15.57 15.14 -5.29
CA PRO A 154 14.32 15.88 -5.02
C PRO A 154 13.47 16.14 -6.28
N LYS A 155 13.79 15.50 -7.41
CA LYS A 155 13.14 15.74 -8.68
C LYS A 155 11.65 15.35 -8.66
N ASN A 156 10.92 15.79 -9.66
CA ASN A 156 9.54 15.40 -9.92
C ASN A 156 8.61 15.54 -8.68
N GLY A 157 8.72 16.67 -7.98
CA GLY A 157 7.89 16.97 -6.82
C GLY A 157 8.17 16.09 -5.59
N GLY A 158 9.45 15.76 -5.33
CA GLY A 158 9.87 15.02 -4.15
C GLY A 158 10.28 13.57 -4.41
N GLY A 159 10.38 13.14 -5.67
CA GLY A 159 10.84 11.79 -6.04
C GLY A 159 9.83 10.68 -5.75
N TYR A 160 10.22 9.46 -6.07
CA TYR A 160 9.45 8.23 -5.87
C TYR A 160 10.24 7.26 -4.98
N ALA A 161 9.63 6.80 -3.89
CA ALA A 161 10.29 5.97 -2.90
C ALA A 161 10.55 4.56 -3.45
N VAL A 162 11.82 4.22 -3.63
CA VAL A 162 12.28 2.86 -3.96
C VAL A 162 12.27 2.03 -2.69
N PHE A 163 11.47 0.96 -2.67
CA PHE A 163 11.29 0.12 -1.49
C PHE A 163 11.63 -1.36 -1.71
N GLY A 164 12.11 -1.72 -2.91
CA GLY A 164 12.54 -3.07 -3.22
C GLY A 164 13.33 -3.15 -4.53
N GLU A 165 13.84 -4.34 -4.80
CA GLU A 165 14.55 -4.65 -6.05
C GLU A 165 14.27 -6.08 -6.50
N VAL A 166 14.19 -6.30 -7.80
CA VAL A 166 14.04 -7.62 -8.40
C VAL A 166 15.34 -8.40 -8.23
N THR A 167 15.26 -9.55 -7.56
CA THR A 167 16.38 -10.49 -7.38
C THR A 167 16.35 -11.61 -8.41
N GLU A 168 15.13 -12.05 -8.80
CA GLU A 168 14.91 -13.05 -9.84
C GLU A 168 13.69 -12.67 -10.68
N GLY A 169 13.61 -13.08 -11.95
CA GLY A 169 12.45 -12.84 -12.80
C GLY A 169 12.53 -11.56 -13.64
N MET A 170 13.70 -10.94 -13.82
CA MET A 170 13.86 -9.81 -14.74
C MET A 170 13.51 -10.15 -16.19
N GLU A 171 13.62 -11.40 -16.58
CA GLU A 171 13.15 -11.88 -17.90
C GLU A 171 11.62 -11.84 -18.00
N VAL A 172 10.88 -12.05 -16.89
CA VAL A 172 9.43 -11.88 -16.82
C VAL A 172 9.08 -10.40 -16.94
N VAL A 173 9.76 -9.52 -16.20
CA VAL A 173 9.61 -8.06 -16.34
C VAL A 173 9.85 -7.60 -17.78
N ASN A 174 10.87 -8.17 -18.45
CA ASN A 174 11.17 -7.87 -19.85
C ASN A 174 10.10 -8.40 -20.83
N LYS A 175 9.42 -9.50 -20.51
CA LYS A 175 8.26 -9.97 -21.30
C LYS A 175 7.07 -9.03 -21.11
N ILE A 176 6.77 -8.64 -19.87
CA ILE A 176 5.67 -7.74 -19.55
C ILE A 176 5.83 -6.39 -20.25
N LYS A 177 7.03 -5.79 -20.27
CA LYS A 177 7.26 -4.49 -20.91
C LYS A 177 7.09 -4.51 -22.44
N MET A 178 6.99 -5.68 -23.05
CA MET A 178 6.84 -5.85 -24.51
C MET A 178 5.41 -6.15 -24.95
N VAL A 179 4.43 -6.18 -24.03
CA VAL A 179 3.03 -6.36 -24.42
C VAL A 179 2.55 -5.18 -25.25
N GLU A 180 1.62 -5.44 -26.16
CA GLU A 180 1.03 -4.40 -26.99
C GLU A 180 0.21 -3.44 -26.14
N VAL A 181 0.46 -2.14 -26.30
CA VAL A 181 -0.20 -1.08 -25.52
C VAL A 181 -0.79 -0.02 -26.43
N GLY A 182 -1.81 0.66 -25.95
CA GLY A 182 -2.47 1.76 -26.65
C GLY A 182 -3.28 2.64 -25.70
N THR A 183 -4.26 3.33 -26.26
CA THR A 183 -5.24 4.07 -25.47
C THR A 183 -6.35 3.13 -25.04
N GLY A 184 -6.45 2.87 -23.74
CA GLY A 184 -7.54 2.09 -23.11
C GLY A 184 -8.33 2.95 -22.13
N TYR A 185 -9.47 2.44 -21.66
CA TYR A 185 -10.29 3.10 -20.64
C TYR A 185 -10.00 2.48 -19.27
N LEU A 186 -9.79 3.33 -18.26
CA LEU A 186 -9.68 2.92 -16.87
C LEU A 186 -10.83 3.55 -16.07
N ASN A 187 -11.40 2.77 -15.18
CA ASN A 187 -12.38 3.23 -14.18
C ASN A 187 -11.64 3.58 -12.90
N SER A 188 -11.35 4.85 -12.68
CA SER A 188 -10.67 5.34 -11.48
C SER A 188 -11.66 5.80 -10.41
N LEU A 189 -11.26 5.69 -9.14
CA LEU A 189 -12.05 6.21 -8.02
C LEU A 189 -11.74 7.69 -7.80
N THR A 190 -12.81 8.50 -7.75
CA THR A 190 -12.70 9.91 -7.35
C THR A 190 -12.59 10.02 -5.82
N PRO A 191 -12.10 11.15 -5.25
CA PRO A 191 -11.97 11.32 -3.79
C PRO A 191 -13.29 11.14 -3.03
N ASP A 192 -14.44 11.36 -3.66
CA ASP A 192 -15.77 11.13 -3.10
C ASP A 192 -16.30 9.70 -3.33
N GLY A 193 -15.44 8.79 -3.84
CA GLY A 193 -15.72 7.37 -4.03
C GLY A 193 -16.56 7.02 -5.25
N ARG A 194 -16.84 8.00 -6.14
CA ARG A 194 -17.51 7.73 -7.43
C ARG A 194 -16.52 7.14 -8.43
N VAL A 195 -17.02 6.40 -9.40
CA VAL A 195 -16.22 5.87 -10.51
C VAL A 195 -16.22 6.89 -11.64
N ALA A 196 -15.03 7.29 -12.08
CA ALA A 196 -14.81 8.09 -13.28
C ALA A 196 -14.09 7.24 -14.33
N SER A 197 -14.72 7.05 -15.49
CA SER A 197 -14.10 6.36 -16.62
C SER A 197 -13.43 7.37 -17.54
N GLY A 198 -12.19 7.10 -17.92
CA GLY A 198 -11.43 7.98 -18.81
C GLY A 198 -10.40 7.24 -19.65
N PRO A 199 -9.98 7.84 -20.78
CA PRO A 199 -8.95 7.28 -21.62
C PRO A 199 -7.56 7.44 -20.97
N HIS A 200 -6.78 6.38 -21.00
CA HIS A 200 -5.39 6.34 -20.53
C HIS A 200 -4.49 5.78 -21.64
N GLN A 201 -3.26 6.32 -21.73
CA GLN A 201 -2.25 5.81 -22.66
C GLN A 201 -1.44 4.69 -22.03
N ASN A 202 -0.83 3.87 -22.90
CA ASN A 202 0.04 2.76 -22.47
C ASN A 202 -0.68 1.68 -21.63
N VAL A 203 -1.96 1.51 -21.87
CA VAL A 203 -2.76 0.41 -21.31
C VAL A 203 -2.58 -0.82 -22.17
N PRO A 204 -2.30 -2.02 -21.60
CA PRO A 204 -2.29 -3.26 -22.38
C PRO A 204 -3.64 -3.48 -23.07
N LEU A 205 -3.61 -3.68 -24.39
CA LEU A 205 -4.83 -3.79 -25.22
C LEU A 205 -5.33 -5.21 -25.34
N ILE A 206 -4.42 -6.18 -25.32
CA ILE A 206 -4.71 -7.60 -25.51
C ILE A 206 -4.11 -8.33 -24.32
N ASP A 207 -4.89 -9.22 -23.69
CA ASP A 207 -4.47 -10.05 -22.56
C ASP A 207 -3.70 -9.26 -21.47
N PRO A 208 -4.38 -8.43 -20.67
CA PRO A 208 -3.74 -7.72 -19.56
C PRO A 208 -2.95 -8.67 -18.66
N VAL A 209 -1.72 -8.29 -18.31
CA VAL A 209 -0.89 -9.12 -17.43
C VAL A 209 -1.42 -9.08 -16.02
N ILE A 210 -1.92 -10.23 -15.55
CA ILE A 210 -2.56 -10.38 -14.25
C ILE A 210 -1.49 -10.69 -13.19
N ILE A 211 -1.55 -10.00 -12.07
CA ILE A 211 -0.90 -10.35 -10.83
C ILE A 211 -1.81 -11.38 -10.14
N LYS A 212 -1.41 -12.64 -10.17
CA LYS A 212 -2.20 -13.74 -9.58
C LYS A 212 -2.19 -13.66 -8.05
N SER A 213 -1.02 -13.33 -7.49
CA SER A 213 -0.84 -13.10 -6.07
C SER A 213 0.49 -12.38 -5.81
N ILE A 214 0.58 -11.74 -4.63
CA ILE A 214 1.86 -11.34 -4.03
C ILE A 214 1.88 -11.95 -2.62
N ARG A 215 2.94 -12.69 -2.30
CA ARG A 215 3.09 -13.34 -0.98
C ARG A 215 4.51 -13.16 -0.45
N GLN A 216 4.64 -13.10 0.87
CA GLN A 216 5.94 -13.16 1.51
C GLN A 216 6.58 -14.53 1.28
N GLU A 217 7.88 -14.54 1.00
CA GLU A 217 8.64 -15.79 0.87
C GLU A 217 8.69 -16.49 2.25
N PRO A 218 8.45 -17.80 2.34
CA PRO A 218 8.65 -18.52 3.60
C PRO A 218 10.10 -18.37 4.08
N LYS A 219 10.29 -18.17 5.38
CA LYS A 219 11.63 -18.20 5.96
C LYS A 219 12.22 -19.61 5.78
N SER A 220 13.41 -19.69 5.21
CA SER A 220 14.20 -20.92 5.10
C SER A 220 14.89 -21.23 6.42
#